data_4bf526dd2475ac8b76aa869a87ed9581
#
_entry.id   4bf526dd2475ac8b76aa869a87ed9581
#
_cell.length_a   1.000
_cell.length_b   1.000
_cell.length_c   1.000
_cell.angle_alpha   90.00
_cell.angle_beta   90.00
_cell.angle_gamma   90.00
#
_symmetry.space_group_name_H-M   'P 1'
#
loop_
_entity.id
_entity.type
_entity.pdbx_description
1 polymer ?
#
loop_
_entity_poly.entity_id
_entity_poly.type
_entity_poly.pdbx_seq_one_letter_code
_entity_poly.pdbx_strand_id
1 'polypeptide(L)'
;MSDSLKLKKLREIRIKNLQKNLLDIQLRGTEHRININSRNKAEVVATNGSWVTEHIKTAILKYNVEIDKLPKLYVKDFTKEELKQYEKSVSSS
;
A
#
# COMPACT_ATOMS: atom_id res chain seq x y z
N MET A 1 10.61 -21.06 -9.92
CA MET A 1 11.70 -20.19 -9.53
C MET A 1 11.47 -18.75 -9.99
N SER A 2 11.24 -18.53 -11.28
CA SER A 2 10.90 -17.21 -11.80
C SER A 2 9.62 -16.66 -11.19
N ASP A 3 8.64 -17.50 -10.86
CA ASP A 3 7.38 -17.09 -10.29
C ASP A 3 7.54 -16.54 -8.87
N SER A 4 8.49 -17.06 -8.12
CA SER A 4 8.75 -16.59 -6.77
C SER A 4 9.28 -15.15 -6.77
N LEU A 5 10.21 -14.85 -7.67
CA LEU A 5 10.75 -13.50 -7.80
C LEU A 5 9.72 -12.53 -8.36
N LYS A 6 8.95 -12.98 -9.36
CA LYS A 6 7.85 -12.20 -9.94
C LYS A 6 6.83 -11.82 -8.87
N LEU A 7 6.44 -12.79 -8.05
CA LEU A 7 5.47 -12.57 -6.99
C LEU A 7 5.99 -11.58 -5.96
N LYS A 8 7.26 -11.68 -5.60
CA LYS A 8 7.88 -10.72 -4.67
C LYS A 8 7.82 -9.30 -5.22
N LYS A 9 8.15 -9.11 -6.48
CA LYS A 9 8.11 -7.80 -7.12
C LYS A 9 6.69 -7.27 -7.24
N LEU A 10 5.73 -8.13 -7.56
CA LEU A 10 4.32 -7.73 -7.62
C LEU A 10 3.81 -7.28 -6.24
N ARG A 11 4.23 -7.96 -5.19
CA ARG A 11 3.88 -7.54 -3.83
C ARG A 11 4.46 -6.16 -3.51
N GLU A 12 5.69 -5.90 -3.91
CA GLU A 12 6.31 -4.59 -3.72
C GLU A 12 5.55 -3.50 -4.48
N ILE A 13 5.11 -3.79 -5.70
CA ILE A 13 4.31 -2.86 -6.50
C ILE A 13 2.99 -2.57 -5.80
N ARG A 14 2.31 -3.59 -5.29
CA ARG A 14 1.06 -3.43 -4.56
C ARG A 14 1.26 -2.54 -3.34
N ILE A 15 2.32 -2.80 -2.58
CA ILE A 15 2.64 -2.00 -1.39
C ILE A 15 2.82 -0.52 -1.76
N LYS A 16 3.60 -0.23 -2.79
CA LYS A 16 3.84 1.14 -3.24
C LYS A 16 2.55 1.82 -3.67
N ASN A 17 1.70 1.11 -4.41
CA ASN A 17 0.42 1.67 -4.87
C ASN A 17 -0.52 1.94 -3.71
N LEU A 18 -0.58 1.05 -2.74
CA LEU A 18 -1.40 1.23 -1.54
C LEU A 18 -0.90 2.41 -0.71
N GLN A 19 0.42 2.52 -0.55
CA GLN A 19 1.02 3.62 0.21
C GLN A 19 0.75 4.97 -0.49
N LYS A 20 0.85 4.99 -1.80
CA LYS A 20 0.57 6.21 -2.58
C LYS A 20 -0.87 6.68 -2.37
N ASN A 21 -1.83 5.76 -2.43
CA ASN A 21 -3.23 6.08 -2.21
C ASN A 21 -3.46 6.62 -0.80
N LEU A 22 -2.80 6.01 0.18
CA LEU A 22 -2.93 6.43 1.57
C LEU A 22 -2.35 7.83 1.78
N LEU A 23 -1.20 8.11 1.17
CA LEU A 23 -0.56 9.42 1.26
C LEU A 23 -1.38 10.51 0.56
N ASP A 24 -2.08 10.16 -0.53
CA ASP A 24 -3.00 11.10 -1.18
C ASP A 24 -4.10 11.55 -0.22
N ILE A 25 -4.64 10.61 0.55
CA ILE A 25 -5.65 10.92 1.56
C ILE A 25 -5.07 11.83 2.64
N GLN A 26 -3.84 11.58 3.07
CA GLN A 26 -3.16 12.41 4.04
C GLN A 26 -3.00 13.85 3.56
N LEU A 27 -2.60 14.02 2.29
CA LEU A 27 -2.40 15.35 1.72
C LEU A 27 -3.67 16.18 1.71
N ARG A 28 -4.82 15.53 1.58
CA ARG A 28 -6.11 16.22 1.62
C ARG A 28 -6.57 16.52 3.05
N GLY A 29 -6.04 15.78 4.00
CA GLY A 29 -6.50 15.85 5.39
C GLY A 29 -5.69 16.73 6.31
N THR A 30 -4.62 17.32 5.89
CA THR A 30 -3.76 18.36 6.49
C THR A 30 -3.28 18.22 7.93
N GLU A 31 -4.04 17.66 8.84
CA GLU A 31 -3.68 17.65 10.28
C GLU A 31 -3.41 16.25 10.82
N HIS A 32 -3.30 15.29 9.94
CA HIS A 32 -3.08 13.91 10.33
C HIS A 32 -1.81 13.40 9.68
N ARG A 33 -1.01 12.73 10.46
CA ARG A 33 0.21 12.12 9.95
C ARG A 33 0.05 10.61 9.94
N ILE A 34 0.33 10.01 8.79
CA ILE A 34 0.29 8.56 8.65
C ILE A 34 1.71 8.04 8.73
N ASN A 35 1.96 7.16 9.70
CA ASN A 35 3.24 6.50 9.87
C ASN A 35 3.14 5.07 9.36
N ILE A 36 4.16 4.64 8.62
CA ILE A 36 4.25 3.28 8.10
C ILE A 36 5.47 2.63 8.74
N ASN A 37 5.25 1.51 9.44
CA ASN A 37 6.34 0.83 10.15
C ASN A 37 7.11 -0.12 9.24
N SER A 38 8.11 -0.81 9.79
CA SER A 38 8.96 -1.73 9.04
C SER A 38 8.21 -2.93 8.44
N ARG A 39 7.02 -3.22 8.96
CA ARG A 39 6.15 -4.28 8.43
C ARG A 39 5.17 -3.77 7.41
N ASN A 40 5.32 -2.52 6.98
CA ASN A 40 4.43 -1.84 6.04
C ASN A 40 3.01 -1.61 6.57
N LYS A 41 2.82 -1.72 7.86
CA LYS A 41 1.55 -1.41 8.51
C LYS A 41 1.45 0.08 8.76
N ALA A 42 0.26 0.64 8.58
CA ALA A 42 0.02 2.06 8.75
C ALA A 42 -0.70 2.34 10.06
N GLU A 43 -0.38 3.49 10.64
CA GLU A 43 -1.11 4.04 11.78
C GLU A 43 -1.25 5.54 11.59
N VAL A 44 -2.26 6.10 12.19
CA VAL A 44 -2.49 7.55 12.10
C VAL A 44 -2.16 8.20 13.43
N VAL A 45 -1.46 9.34 13.34
CA VAL A 45 -1.17 10.16 14.49
C VAL A 45 -1.81 11.51 14.27
N ALA A 46 -2.74 11.88 15.15
CA ALA A 46 -3.36 13.19 15.09
C ALA A 46 -2.37 14.24 15.65
N THR A 47 -2.27 15.38 14.97
CA THR A 47 -1.41 16.46 15.39
C THR A 47 -2.26 17.60 15.92
N ASN A 48 -1.70 18.35 16.91
CA ASN A 48 -2.36 19.55 17.48
C ASN A 48 -3.78 19.29 18.03
N GLY A 49 -4.00 18.10 18.60
CA GLY A 49 -5.29 17.75 19.19
C GLY A 49 -6.40 17.50 18.19
N SER A 50 -6.05 17.35 16.93
CA SER A 50 -7.03 17.10 15.86
C SER A 50 -7.72 15.74 16.03
N TRP A 51 -8.98 15.69 15.62
CA TRP A 51 -9.74 14.45 15.63
C TRP A 51 -9.41 13.63 14.38
N VAL A 52 -9.14 12.34 14.56
CA VAL A 52 -8.94 11.43 13.42
C VAL A 52 -10.32 11.13 12.83
N THR A 53 -10.51 11.50 11.57
CA THR A 53 -11.80 11.29 10.90
C THR A 53 -12.04 9.80 10.63
N GLU A 54 -13.30 9.41 10.57
CA GLU A 54 -13.68 8.05 10.24
C GLU A 54 -13.18 7.64 8.86
N HIS A 55 -13.12 8.59 7.94
CA HIS A 55 -12.60 8.35 6.59
C HIS A 55 -11.14 7.87 6.64
N ILE A 56 -10.29 8.55 7.41
CA ILE A 56 -8.89 8.18 7.54
C ILE A 56 -8.74 6.85 8.27
N LYS A 57 -9.49 6.64 9.34
CA LYS A 57 -9.49 5.38 10.08
C LYS A 57 -9.84 4.21 9.16
N THR A 58 -10.88 4.37 8.36
CA THR A 58 -11.34 3.34 7.42
C THR A 58 -10.28 3.05 6.36
N ALA A 59 -9.66 4.11 5.82
CA ALA A 59 -8.62 3.96 4.81
C ALA A 59 -7.43 3.17 5.35
N ILE A 60 -7.00 3.48 6.58
CA ILE A 60 -5.89 2.79 7.22
C ILE A 60 -6.24 1.33 7.51
N LEU A 61 -7.45 1.08 7.97
CA LEU A 61 -7.90 -0.28 8.24
C LEU A 61 -7.89 -1.12 6.98
N LYS A 62 -8.43 -0.60 5.87
CA LYS A 62 -8.42 -1.28 4.58
C LYS A 62 -6.99 -1.53 4.10
N TYR A 63 -6.13 -0.53 4.22
CA TYR A 63 -4.74 -0.66 3.85
C TYR A 63 -4.07 -1.80 4.62
N ASN A 64 -4.23 -1.83 5.93
CA ASN A 64 -3.61 -2.86 6.77
C ASN A 64 -4.12 -4.26 6.46
N VAL A 65 -5.42 -4.39 6.15
CA VAL A 65 -6.00 -5.67 5.74
C VAL A 65 -5.36 -6.15 4.44
N GLU A 66 -5.17 -5.24 3.48
CA GLU A 66 -4.53 -5.59 2.20
C GLU A 66 -3.07 -6.01 2.40
N ILE A 67 -2.34 -5.34 3.30
CA ILE A 67 -0.97 -5.72 3.62
C ILE A 67 -0.92 -7.13 4.24
N ASP A 68 -1.86 -7.44 5.13
CA ASP A 68 -1.92 -8.77 5.74
C ASP A 68 -2.22 -9.88 4.73
N LYS A 69 -2.95 -9.56 3.67
CA LYS A 69 -3.29 -10.53 2.63
C LYS A 69 -2.15 -10.79 1.65
N LEU A 70 -1.19 -9.88 1.56
CA LEU A 70 -0.13 -9.98 0.55
C LEU A 70 0.61 -11.32 0.52
N PRO A 71 1.02 -11.89 1.66
CA PRO A 71 1.73 -13.18 1.63
C PRO A 71 0.90 -14.34 1.09
N LYS A 72 -0.42 -14.16 1.02
CA LYS A 72 -1.34 -15.19 0.56
C LYS A 72 -1.74 -15.02 -0.90
N LEU A 73 -1.31 -13.94 -1.55
CA LEU A 73 -1.68 -13.65 -2.92
C LEU A 73 -0.82 -14.43 -3.91
N TYR A 74 -1.43 -14.83 -5.01
CA TYR A 74 -0.76 -15.43 -6.15
C TYR A 74 -0.70 -14.42 -7.30
N VAL A 75 0.07 -14.74 -8.34
CA VAL A 75 0.22 -13.85 -9.50
C VAL A 75 -1.15 -13.47 -10.10
N LYS A 76 -2.08 -14.42 -10.14
CA LYS A 76 -3.42 -14.19 -10.70
C LYS A 76 -4.26 -13.20 -9.90
N ASP A 77 -3.87 -12.93 -8.65
CA ASP A 77 -4.61 -12.02 -7.76
C ASP A 77 -4.23 -10.56 -7.97
N PHE A 78 -3.23 -10.29 -8.81
CA PHE A 78 -2.81 -8.93 -9.11
C PHE A 78 -3.54 -8.40 -10.34
N THR A 79 -3.73 -7.08 -10.38
CA THR A 79 -4.46 -6.44 -11.47
C THR A 79 -3.61 -6.36 -12.73
N LYS A 80 -4.28 -6.13 -13.87
CA LYS A 80 -3.58 -5.95 -15.14
C LYS A 80 -2.61 -4.77 -15.10
N GLU A 81 -2.98 -3.71 -14.39
CA GLU A 81 -2.11 -2.55 -14.25
C GLU A 81 -0.85 -2.87 -13.45
N GLU A 82 -1.00 -3.64 -12.39
CA GLU A 82 0.14 -4.08 -11.59
C GLU A 82 1.07 -4.97 -12.41
N LEU A 83 0.50 -5.85 -13.22
CA LEU A 83 1.28 -6.70 -14.12
C LEU A 83 2.02 -5.87 -15.16
N LYS A 84 1.39 -4.83 -15.70
CA LYS A 84 2.05 -3.90 -16.63
C LYS A 84 3.19 -3.15 -15.96
N GLN A 85 2.99 -2.70 -14.73
CA GLN A 85 4.04 -2.03 -13.97
C GLN A 85 5.22 -2.96 -13.74
N TYR A 86 4.95 -4.23 -13.45
CA TYR A 86 5.99 -5.23 -13.31
C TYR A 86 6.78 -5.39 -14.61
N GLU A 87 6.09 -5.53 -15.73
CA GLU A 87 6.71 -5.69 -17.04
C GLU A 87 7.60 -4.50 -17.39
N LYS A 88 7.14 -3.29 -17.12
CA LYS A 88 7.94 -2.07 -17.33
C LYS A 88 9.18 -2.07 -16.45
N SER A 89 9.04 -2.48 -15.22
CA SER A 89 10.14 -2.54 -14.27
C SER A 89 11.23 -3.51 -14.74
N VAL A 90 10.83 -4.64 -15.28
CA VAL A 90 11.76 -5.67 -15.77
C VAL A 90 12.39 -5.25 -17.10
N SER A 91 11.60 -4.68 -18.00
CA SER A 91 12.09 -4.33 -19.35
C SER A 91 12.95 -3.08 -19.37
N SER A 92 12.86 -2.22 -18.35
CA SER A 92 13.67 -1.00 -18.30
C SER A 92 15.03 -1.21 -17.63
N SER A 93 15.30 -2.39 -17.14
CA SER A 93 16.57 -2.68 -16.48
C SER A 93 17.65 -3.18 -17.45
#